data_07688f0adefd156ecea909711aae3157
#
_entry.id   07688f0adefd156ecea909711aae3157
#
_cell.length_a   1.000
_cell.length_b   1.000
_cell.length_c   1.000
_cell.angle_alpha   90.00
_cell.angle_beta   90.00
_cell.angle_gamma   90.00
#
_symmetry.space_group_name_H-M   'P 1'
#
loop_
_entity.id
_entity.type
_entity.pdbx_description
1 polymer ?
#
loop_
_entity_poly.entity_id
_entity_poly.type
_entity_poly.pdbx_seq_one_letter_code
_entity_poly.pdbx_strand_id
1 'polypeptide(L)'
;IGLVGSEMCIRDSAGTLTLPEKGTKFPAVVMVTGSGAQNRDEEIMGHKPFFVIADYLTRNGIAVLRCDDRGTAASQGTHATATNEDFATDTEAMVNYLRSRKEINAKKIGIIGHSAGGIIAFIVAKKDPSIAFVVSLAGAGVRGDSLMLKQVELISKSQGMPDAVWQGMKPSIRNRYAILQQTDKTPEELQKELYADVTKTMSPEQLKDLNTIQQISAQISSMTSPWYLHFMRYDPGQDLKKLKCPVLALNGKKDIQ
;
A
#
# COMPACT_ATOMS: atom_id res chain seq x y z
N ILE A 1 -29.89 -12.48 -1.43
CA ILE A 1 -29.98 -11.50 -0.32
C ILE A 1 -28.98 -10.41 -0.66
N GLY A 2 -29.51 -9.26 -1.10
CA GLY A 2 -28.67 -8.12 -1.46
C GLY A 2 -28.01 -7.51 -0.22
N LEU A 3 -26.71 -7.23 -0.29
CA LEU A 3 -26.04 -6.36 0.66
C LEU A 3 -26.68 -4.97 0.58
N VAL A 4 -27.10 -4.42 1.71
CA VAL A 4 -27.53 -3.02 1.77
C VAL A 4 -26.27 -2.18 1.82
N GLY A 5 -25.80 -1.74 0.65
CA GLY A 5 -24.70 -0.80 0.49
C GLY A 5 -25.25 0.62 0.30
N SER A 6 -24.69 1.60 0.99
CA SER A 6 -24.87 3.01 0.67
C SER A 6 -23.64 3.54 -0.04
N GLU A 7 -23.82 4.05 -1.26
CA GLU A 7 -22.79 4.81 -1.98
C GLU A 7 -22.64 6.18 -1.31
N MET A 8 -21.39 6.69 -1.24
CA MET A 8 -21.13 7.95 -0.57
C MET A 8 -19.86 8.64 -1.05
N CYS A 9 -19.83 9.94 -0.86
CA CYS A 9 -18.60 10.75 -0.95
C CYS A 9 -18.16 11.18 0.45
N ILE A 10 -16.90 10.88 0.80
CA ILE A 10 -16.26 11.37 2.02
C ILE A 10 -15.21 12.38 1.57
N ARG A 11 -15.48 13.67 1.78
CA ARG A 11 -14.75 14.73 1.08
C ARG A 11 -14.83 14.46 -0.42
N ASP A 12 -13.68 14.14 -1.04
CA ASP A 12 -13.54 13.88 -2.47
C ASP A 12 -13.41 12.37 -2.78
N SER A 13 -13.60 11.50 -1.77
CA SER A 13 -13.48 10.04 -1.91
C SER A 13 -14.85 9.37 -2.05
N ALA A 14 -15.01 8.57 -3.08
CA ALA A 14 -16.19 7.73 -3.29
C ALA A 14 -16.01 6.37 -2.60
N GLY A 15 -17.04 5.89 -1.92
CA GLY A 15 -16.97 4.64 -1.17
C GLY A 15 -18.29 3.90 -1.07
N THR A 16 -18.22 2.68 -0.56
CA THR A 16 -19.38 1.83 -0.24
C THR A 16 -19.28 1.39 1.21
N LEU A 17 -20.28 1.73 2.00
CA LEU A 17 -20.50 1.19 3.34
C LEU A 17 -21.51 0.05 3.27
N THR A 18 -21.09 -1.16 3.66
CA THR A 18 -21.98 -2.31 3.83
C THR A 18 -22.33 -2.51 5.29
N LEU A 19 -23.61 -2.70 5.59
CA LEU A 19 -24.11 -2.86 6.96
C LEU A 19 -24.75 -4.24 7.13
N PRO A 20 -24.59 -4.90 8.30
CA PRO A 20 -25.34 -6.10 8.64
C PRO A 20 -26.86 -5.84 8.60
N GLU A 21 -27.62 -6.85 8.18
CA GLU A 21 -29.08 -6.73 8.01
C GLU A 21 -29.81 -6.49 9.34
N LYS A 22 -29.34 -7.11 10.43
CA LYS A 22 -30.00 -7.07 11.73
C LYS A 22 -29.04 -6.60 12.81
N GLY A 23 -29.54 -5.76 13.72
CA GLY A 23 -28.78 -5.24 14.83
C GLY A 23 -28.58 -3.73 14.79
N THR A 24 -27.82 -3.23 15.74
CA THR A 24 -27.43 -1.81 15.87
C THR A 24 -26.06 -1.72 16.53
N LYS A 25 -25.38 -0.57 16.37
CA LYS A 25 -24.06 -0.33 16.98
C LYS A 25 -23.03 -1.40 16.59
N PHE A 26 -22.95 -1.67 15.28
CA PHE A 26 -22.05 -2.65 14.72
C PHE A 26 -20.58 -2.31 14.98
N PRO A 27 -19.70 -3.29 15.25
CA PRO A 27 -18.28 -3.12 14.99
C PRO A 27 -18.09 -2.83 13.51
N ALA A 28 -17.03 -2.09 13.17
CA ALA A 28 -16.80 -1.71 11.78
C ALA A 28 -15.33 -1.77 11.41
N VAL A 29 -15.05 -1.93 10.13
CA VAL A 29 -13.70 -1.83 9.58
C VAL A 29 -13.65 -0.90 8.38
N VAL A 30 -12.56 -0.19 8.26
CA VAL A 30 -12.12 0.46 7.03
C VAL A 30 -11.18 -0.49 6.32
N MET A 31 -11.36 -0.72 5.03
CA MET A 31 -10.41 -1.48 4.20
C MET A 31 -9.54 -0.53 3.40
N VAL A 32 -8.24 -0.75 3.44
CA VAL A 32 -7.20 0.09 2.82
C VAL A 32 -6.43 -0.74 1.81
N THR A 33 -6.42 -0.29 0.58
CA THR A 33 -5.86 -0.96 -0.60
C THR A 33 -4.33 -1.02 -0.58
N GLY A 34 -3.77 -1.89 -1.40
CA GLY A 34 -2.34 -2.01 -1.63
C GLY A 34 -1.77 -0.88 -2.51
N SER A 35 -0.55 -1.08 -3.00
CA SER A 35 0.14 -0.12 -3.85
C SER A 35 -0.52 0.03 -5.23
N GLY A 36 -0.42 1.24 -5.80
CA GLY A 36 -1.02 1.59 -7.08
C GLY A 36 -2.42 2.19 -6.92
N ALA A 37 -2.97 2.70 -8.02
CA ALA A 37 -4.30 3.31 -8.06
C ALA A 37 -5.37 2.21 -8.07
N GLN A 38 -6.01 1.97 -6.93
CA GLN A 38 -6.96 0.88 -6.74
C GLN A 38 -8.40 1.40 -6.59
N ASN A 39 -9.36 0.65 -7.15
CA ASN A 39 -10.76 0.87 -6.82
C ASN A 39 -11.09 0.21 -5.45
N ARG A 40 -12.24 0.53 -4.89
CA ARG A 40 -12.73 0.05 -3.58
C ARG A 40 -12.80 -1.47 -3.42
N ASP A 41 -12.77 -2.22 -4.50
CA ASP A 41 -12.84 -3.68 -4.52
C ASP A 41 -11.44 -4.31 -4.66
N GLU A 42 -10.39 -3.47 -4.86
CA GLU A 42 -9.03 -3.91 -5.17
C GLU A 42 -9.02 -4.90 -6.35
N GLU A 43 -9.71 -4.50 -7.43
CA GLU A 43 -10.00 -5.38 -8.56
C GLU A 43 -8.73 -5.64 -9.38
N ILE A 44 -8.37 -6.93 -9.49
CA ILE A 44 -7.26 -7.38 -10.32
C ILE A 44 -7.67 -8.63 -11.11
N MET A 45 -7.45 -8.62 -12.41
CA MET A 45 -7.74 -9.76 -13.31
C MET A 45 -9.18 -10.30 -13.16
N GLY A 46 -10.16 -9.41 -12.93
CA GLY A 46 -11.56 -9.78 -12.73
C GLY A 46 -11.90 -10.31 -11.32
N HIS A 47 -10.94 -10.39 -10.42
CA HIS A 47 -11.17 -10.73 -9.02
C HIS A 47 -11.35 -9.47 -8.19
N LYS A 48 -12.24 -9.52 -7.18
CA LYS A 48 -12.59 -8.43 -6.28
C LYS A 48 -12.40 -8.83 -4.83
N PRO A 49 -11.15 -8.99 -4.36
CA PRO A 49 -10.89 -9.55 -3.04
C PRO A 49 -11.52 -8.75 -1.91
N PHE A 50 -11.51 -7.41 -1.98
CA PHE A 50 -12.12 -6.57 -0.95
C PHE A 50 -13.64 -6.70 -0.91
N PHE A 51 -14.29 -6.88 -2.07
CA PHE A 51 -15.72 -7.17 -2.10
C PHE A 51 -16.06 -8.49 -1.40
N VAL A 52 -15.28 -9.54 -1.66
CA VAL A 52 -15.48 -10.87 -1.06
C VAL A 52 -15.30 -10.82 0.46
N ILE A 53 -14.24 -10.15 0.93
CA ILE A 53 -13.99 -9.98 2.37
C ILE A 53 -15.11 -9.15 3.02
N ALA A 54 -15.54 -8.07 2.37
CA ALA A 54 -16.59 -7.21 2.88
C ALA A 54 -17.94 -7.95 2.97
N ASP A 55 -18.31 -8.74 1.96
CA ASP A 55 -19.51 -9.58 1.99
C ASP A 55 -19.48 -10.54 3.18
N TYR A 56 -18.37 -11.26 3.35
CA TYR A 56 -18.22 -12.20 4.44
C TYR A 56 -18.31 -11.52 5.82
N LEU A 57 -17.60 -10.43 6.04
CA LEU A 57 -17.61 -9.71 7.31
C LEU A 57 -18.98 -9.13 7.62
N THR A 58 -19.64 -8.56 6.60
CA THR A 58 -20.97 -7.95 6.78
C THR A 58 -22.02 -9.00 7.16
N ARG A 59 -22.01 -10.18 6.55
CA ARG A 59 -22.88 -11.31 6.93
C ARG A 59 -22.61 -11.81 8.34
N ASN A 60 -21.38 -11.60 8.86
CA ASN A 60 -20.99 -11.98 10.21
C ASN A 60 -21.07 -10.81 11.22
N GLY A 61 -21.84 -9.76 10.93
CA GLY A 61 -22.18 -8.71 11.90
C GLY A 61 -21.16 -7.57 12.00
N ILE A 62 -20.25 -7.42 11.05
CA ILE A 62 -19.24 -6.36 11.00
C ILE A 62 -19.54 -5.43 9.80
N ALA A 63 -19.74 -4.15 10.06
CA ALA A 63 -19.88 -3.16 8.99
C ALA A 63 -18.54 -2.93 8.28
N VAL A 64 -18.55 -2.73 6.95
CA VAL A 64 -17.33 -2.55 6.17
C VAL A 64 -17.42 -1.32 5.28
N LEU A 65 -16.46 -0.42 5.40
CA LEU A 65 -16.28 0.74 4.53
C LEU A 65 -15.10 0.48 3.59
N ARG A 66 -15.34 0.61 2.29
CA ARG A 66 -14.35 0.53 1.22
C ARG A 66 -14.45 1.77 0.35
N CYS A 67 -13.34 2.41 0.04
CA CYS A 67 -13.29 3.59 -0.83
C CYS A 67 -12.36 3.36 -2.01
N ASP A 68 -12.65 4.05 -3.11
CA ASP A 68 -11.69 4.18 -4.20
C ASP A 68 -10.55 5.10 -3.74
N ASP A 69 -9.33 4.79 -4.13
CA ASP A 69 -8.18 5.63 -3.84
C ASP A 69 -8.36 7.03 -4.45
N ARG A 70 -7.73 8.04 -3.85
CA ARG A 70 -7.74 9.40 -4.39
C ARG A 70 -7.31 9.40 -5.87
N GLY A 71 -8.05 10.13 -6.71
CA GLY A 71 -7.79 10.22 -8.15
C GLY A 71 -8.05 8.92 -8.94
N THR A 72 -8.79 7.96 -8.36
CA THR A 72 -9.09 6.67 -8.99
C THR A 72 -10.58 6.41 -9.01
N ALA A 73 -11.06 5.77 -10.06
CA ALA A 73 -12.46 5.41 -10.28
C ALA A 73 -13.40 6.61 -10.06
N ALA A 74 -14.22 6.62 -8.99
CA ALA A 74 -15.15 7.70 -8.69
C ALA A 74 -14.61 8.72 -7.67
N SER A 75 -13.40 8.52 -7.12
CA SER A 75 -12.76 9.44 -6.20
C SER A 75 -12.03 10.57 -6.93
N GLN A 76 -12.09 11.77 -6.38
CA GLN A 76 -11.35 12.94 -6.87
C GLN A 76 -9.92 12.99 -6.28
N GLY A 77 -9.16 14.00 -6.69
CA GLY A 77 -7.80 14.23 -6.21
C GLY A 77 -6.72 13.67 -7.15
N THR A 78 -5.51 13.50 -6.65
CA THR A 78 -4.35 13.07 -7.42
C THR A 78 -3.62 11.94 -6.72
N HIS A 79 -3.57 10.77 -7.35
CA HIS A 79 -2.83 9.61 -6.86
C HIS A 79 -1.31 9.76 -7.10
N ALA A 80 -0.91 10.27 -8.25
CA ALA A 80 0.48 10.25 -8.74
C ALA A 80 1.50 10.97 -7.81
N THR A 81 1.05 11.96 -7.04
CA THR A 81 1.90 12.73 -6.11
C THR A 81 1.68 12.36 -4.64
N ALA A 82 0.77 11.43 -4.35
CA ALA A 82 0.42 11.04 -2.99
C ALA A 82 1.50 10.15 -2.35
N THR A 83 1.65 10.29 -1.05
CA THR A 83 2.50 9.47 -0.19
C THR A 83 1.65 8.59 0.72
N ASN A 84 2.26 7.67 1.49
CA ASN A 84 1.52 6.90 2.50
C ASN A 84 0.87 7.80 3.58
N GLU A 85 1.45 8.97 3.88
CA GLU A 85 0.85 9.95 4.81
C GLU A 85 -0.43 10.57 4.23
N ASP A 86 -0.46 10.82 2.92
CA ASP A 86 -1.67 11.31 2.24
C ASP A 86 -2.79 10.28 2.26
N PHE A 87 -2.48 9.01 1.98
CA PHE A 87 -3.44 7.91 2.09
C PHE A 87 -3.87 7.64 3.54
N ALA A 88 -2.97 7.87 4.51
CA ALA A 88 -3.35 7.82 5.93
C ALA A 88 -4.39 8.90 6.26
N THR A 89 -4.25 10.11 5.71
CA THR A 89 -5.25 11.18 5.88
C THR A 89 -6.62 10.80 5.30
N ASP A 90 -6.66 10.13 4.14
CA ASP A 90 -7.91 9.60 3.58
C ASP A 90 -8.51 8.52 4.48
N THR A 91 -7.68 7.61 4.97
CA THR A 91 -8.10 6.56 5.90
C THR A 91 -8.64 7.14 7.22
N GLU A 92 -8.01 8.18 7.76
CA GLU A 92 -8.51 8.93 8.94
C GLU A 92 -9.90 9.53 8.65
N ALA A 93 -10.11 10.08 7.46
CA ALA A 93 -11.43 10.60 7.06
C ALA A 93 -12.49 9.48 6.98
N MET A 94 -12.14 8.29 6.47
CA MET A 94 -13.00 7.11 6.45
C MET A 94 -13.37 6.64 7.88
N VAL A 95 -12.40 6.60 8.78
CA VAL A 95 -12.61 6.27 10.21
C VAL A 95 -13.54 7.29 10.85
N ASN A 96 -13.32 8.57 10.63
CA ASN A 96 -14.17 9.64 11.18
C ASN A 96 -15.59 9.59 10.63
N TYR A 97 -15.75 9.24 9.35
CA TYR A 97 -17.06 8.99 8.78
C TYR A 97 -17.78 7.84 9.52
N LEU A 98 -17.12 6.70 9.73
CA LEU A 98 -17.72 5.59 10.50
C LEU A 98 -18.12 6.02 11.92
N ARG A 99 -17.32 6.87 12.58
CA ARG A 99 -17.64 7.42 13.91
C ARG A 99 -18.90 8.27 13.93
N SER A 100 -19.18 8.97 12.85
CA SER A 100 -20.37 9.83 12.73
C SER A 100 -21.66 9.05 12.49
N ARG A 101 -21.57 7.76 12.12
CA ARG A 101 -22.72 6.93 11.79
C ARG A 101 -23.38 6.36 13.04
N LYS A 102 -24.69 6.57 13.18
CA LYS A 102 -25.50 6.07 14.33
C LYS A 102 -25.55 4.55 14.43
N GLU A 103 -25.38 3.86 13.29
CA GLU A 103 -25.38 2.39 13.18
C GLU A 103 -24.09 1.76 13.71
N ILE A 104 -23.01 2.55 13.80
CA ILE A 104 -21.67 2.06 14.14
C ILE A 104 -21.35 2.25 15.63
N ASN A 105 -20.66 1.29 16.21
CA ASN A 105 -20.04 1.42 17.51
C ASN A 105 -18.67 2.11 17.36
N ALA A 106 -18.61 3.39 17.65
CA ALA A 106 -17.40 4.20 17.50
C ALA A 106 -16.18 3.68 18.30
N LYS A 107 -16.40 2.84 19.33
CA LYS A 107 -15.33 2.21 20.13
C LYS A 107 -14.84 0.87 19.53
N LYS A 108 -15.44 0.40 18.45
CA LYS A 108 -15.13 -0.89 17.80
C LYS A 108 -14.85 -0.72 16.32
N ILE A 109 -14.06 0.28 15.97
CA ILE A 109 -13.63 0.53 14.59
C ILE A 109 -12.17 0.05 14.43
N GLY A 110 -11.95 -0.87 13.50
CA GLY A 110 -10.63 -1.37 13.12
C GLY A 110 -10.27 -0.98 11.69
N ILE A 111 -9.03 -1.29 11.31
CA ILE A 111 -8.52 -1.08 9.95
C ILE A 111 -7.99 -2.41 9.43
N ILE A 112 -8.37 -2.76 8.21
CA ILE A 112 -7.80 -3.89 7.44
C ILE A 112 -7.01 -3.29 6.30
N GLY A 113 -5.70 -3.47 6.28
CA GLY A 113 -4.83 -2.97 5.21
C GLY A 113 -4.15 -4.10 4.45
N HIS A 114 -4.18 -4.06 3.13
CA HIS A 114 -3.49 -4.99 2.27
C HIS A 114 -2.17 -4.40 1.77
N SER A 115 -1.06 -5.15 1.85
CA SER A 115 0.25 -4.74 1.32
C SER A 115 0.65 -3.33 1.85
N ALA A 116 0.80 -2.32 0.99
CA ALA A 116 1.04 -0.93 1.37
C ALA A 116 -0.06 -0.37 2.31
N GLY A 117 -1.32 -0.82 2.17
CA GLY A 117 -2.42 -0.47 3.06
C GLY A 117 -2.19 -0.91 4.51
N GLY A 118 -1.40 -1.97 4.73
CA GLY A 118 -0.96 -2.37 6.07
C GLY A 118 -0.06 -1.30 6.72
N ILE A 119 0.85 -0.70 5.95
CA ILE A 119 1.68 0.43 6.41
C ILE A 119 0.80 1.64 6.76
N ILE A 120 -0.16 1.97 5.89
CA ILE A 120 -1.10 3.07 6.09
C ILE A 120 -1.91 2.85 7.37
N ALA A 121 -2.38 1.62 7.61
CA ALA A 121 -3.10 1.25 8.83
C ALA A 121 -2.25 1.46 10.10
N PHE A 122 -0.94 1.17 10.06
CA PHE A 122 -0.02 1.43 11.18
C PHE A 122 0.16 2.91 11.43
N ILE A 123 0.30 3.73 10.38
CA ILE A 123 0.41 5.19 10.49
C ILE A 123 -0.83 5.76 11.18
N VAL A 124 -2.03 5.36 10.74
CA VAL A 124 -3.30 5.83 11.33
C VAL A 124 -3.45 5.36 12.78
N ALA A 125 -3.23 4.08 13.05
CA ALA A 125 -3.41 3.52 14.40
C ALA A 125 -2.39 4.08 15.42
N LYS A 126 -1.20 4.49 14.97
CA LYS A 126 -0.23 5.21 15.79
C LYS A 126 -0.72 6.61 16.16
N LYS A 127 -1.32 7.34 15.20
CA LYS A 127 -1.84 8.69 15.39
C LYS A 127 -3.13 8.69 16.22
N ASP A 128 -3.94 7.65 16.07
CA ASP A 128 -5.25 7.53 16.71
C ASP A 128 -5.34 6.28 17.61
N PRO A 129 -5.06 6.44 18.93
CA PRO A 129 -5.12 5.34 19.89
C PRO A 129 -6.53 4.76 20.12
N SER A 130 -7.58 5.36 19.57
CA SER A 130 -8.95 4.85 19.66
C SER A 130 -9.29 3.83 18.56
N ILE A 131 -8.39 3.55 17.62
CA ILE A 131 -8.50 2.41 16.71
C ILE A 131 -8.49 1.12 17.52
N ALA A 132 -9.54 0.31 17.35
CA ALA A 132 -9.77 -0.87 18.18
C ALA A 132 -8.81 -2.03 17.86
N PHE A 133 -8.44 -2.19 16.58
CA PHE A 133 -7.52 -3.22 16.09
C PHE A 133 -7.05 -2.92 14.66
N VAL A 134 -5.95 -3.56 14.28
CA VAL A 134 -5.45 -3.57 12.89
C VAL A 134 -5.33 -5.00 12.39
N VAL A 135 -5.75 -5.25 11.15
CA VAL A 135 -5.46 -6.48 10.43
C VAL A 135 -4.57 -6.12 9.24
N SER A 136 -3.37 -6.68 9.20
CA SER A 136 -2.40 -6.50 8.12
C SER A 136 -2.40 -7.75 7.23
N LEU A 137 -2.90 -7.61 6.02
CA LEU A 137 -2.92 -8.66 5.01
C LEU A 137 -1.69 -8.48 4.11
N ALA A 138 -0.70 -9.37 4.22
CA ALA A 138 0.56 -9.28 3.48
C ALA A 138 1.27 -7.93 3.58
N GLY A 139 1.08 -7.21 4.70
CA GLY A 139 1.66 -5.89 4.91
C GLY A 139 3.08 -5.96 5.44
N ALA A 140 3.92 -4.99 5.05
CA ALA A 140 5.32 -4.94 5.44
C ALA A 140 5.49 -4.54 6.91
N GLY A 141 6.29 -5.31 7.64
CA GLY A 141 6.74 -4.99 9.01
C GLY A 141 8.19 -4.50 9.07
N VAL A 142 8.85 -4.37 7.91
CA VAL A 142 10.25 -3.95 7.76
C VAL A 142 10.35 -2.79 6.77
N ARG A 143 11.48 -2.06 6.82
CA ARG A 143 11.71 -0.92 5.93
C ARG A 143 11.66 -1.32 4.45
N GLY A 144 11.13 -0.43 3.61
CA GLY A 144 10.83 -0.71 2.20
C GLY A 144 12.04 -1.19 1.39
N ASP A 145 13.24 -0.64 1.61
CA ASP A 145 14.47 -1.11 0.93
C ASP A 145 14.82 -2.57 1.22
N SER A 146 14.65 -2.98 2.48
CA SER A 146 14.88 -4.37 2.90
C SER A 146 13.83 -5.32 2.34
N LEU A 147 12.57 -4.89 2.34
CA LEU A 147 11.46 -5.62 1.73
C LEU A 147 11.70 -5.82 0.24
N MET A 148 11.94 -4.72 -0.50
CA MET A 148 12.13 -4.76 -1.95
C MET A 148 13.34 -5.62 -2.36
N LEU A 149 14.42 -5.57 -1.59
CA LEU A 149 15.58 -6.43 -1.86
C LEU A 149 15.21 -7.92 -1.73
N LYS A 150 14.41 -8.26 -0.72
CA LYS A 150 13.95 -9.62 -0.50
C LYS A 150 12.94 -10.06 -1.56
N GLN A 151 12.01 -9.20 -1.92
CA GLN A 151 11.01 -9.44 -2.97
C GLN A 151 11.69 -9.72 -4.32
N VAL A 152 12.63 -8.87 -4.74
CA VAL A 152 13.38 -9.07 -5.99
C VAL A 152 14.16 -10.39 -5.96
N GLU A 153 14.77 -10.75 -4.83
CA GLU A 153 15.42 -12.06 -4.66
C GLU A 153 14.46 -13.22 -4.89
N LEU A 154 13.32 -13.21 -4.20
CA LEU A 154 12.36 -14.31 -4.24
C LEU A 154 11.71 -14.47 -5.62
N ILE A 155 11.31 -13.35 -6.23
CA ILE A 155 10.73 -13.34 -7.57
C ILE A 155 11.75 -13.86 -8.60
N SER A 156 12.99 -13.34 -8.58
CA SER A 156 14.03 -13.77 -9.51
C SER A 156 14.33 -15.27 -9.39
N LYS A 157 14.42 -15.77 -8.17
CA LYS A 157 14.62 -17.20 -7.92
C LYS A 157 13.43 -18.06 -8.35
N SER A 158 12.20 -17.58 -8.16
CA SER A 158 11.00 -18.28 -8.63
C SER A 158 10.92 -18.38 -10.16
N GLN A 159 11.58 -17.46 -10.85
CA GLN A 159 11.74 -17.44 -12.30
C GLN A 159 12.97 -18.23 -12.79
N GLY A 160 13.65 -18.95 -11.90
CA GLY A 160 14.78 -19.82 -12.24
C GLY A 160 16.16 -19.15 -12.20
N MET A 161 16.30 -17.94 -11.62
CA MET A 161 17.62 -17.29 -11.49
C MET A 161 18.53 -18.12 -10.56
N PRO A 162 19.74 -18.51 -11.00
CA PRO A 162 20.70 -19.20 -10.16
C PRO A 162 21.21 -18.30 -9.01
N ASP A 163 21.48 -18.90 -7.85
CA ASP A 163 21.98 -18.17 -6.68
C ASP A 163 23.27 -17.37 -6.96
N ALA A 164 24.20 -17.93 -7.73
CA ALA A 164 25.44 -17.24 -8.08
C ALA A 164 25.19 -15.93 -8.87
N VAL A 165 24.21 -15.94 -9.79
CA VAL A 165 23.81 -14.76 -10.55
C VAL A 165 23.17 -13.73 -9.61
N TRP A 166 22.26 -14.15 -8.72
CA TRP A 166 21.68 -13.27 -7.71
C TRP A 166 22.74 -12.61 -6.82
N GLN A 167 23.70 -13.39 -6.29
CA GLN A 167 24.76 -12.85 -5.46
C GLN A 167 25.62 -11.81 -6.19
N GLY A 168 25.83 -12.00 -7.49
CA GLY A 168 26.54 -11.00 -8.34
C GLY A 168 25.74 -9.70 -8.54
N MET A 169 24.41 -9.78 -8.66
CA MET A 169 23.52 -8.62 -8.88
C MET A 169 23.17 -7.86 -7.59
N LYS A 170 23.11 -8.55 -6.47
CA LYS A 170 22.64 -8.01 -5.18
C LYS A 170 23.40 -6.73 -4.73
N PRO A 171 24.73 -6.60 -4.87
CA PRO A 171 25.43 -5.37 -4.49
C PRO A 171 24.96 -4.14 -5.30
N SER A 172 24.74 -4.31 -6.60
CA SER A 172 24.25 -3.22 -7.47
C SER A 172 22.85 -2.78 -7.09
N ILE A 173 21.95 -3.74 -6.81
CA ILE A 173 20.59 -3.43 -6.35
C ILE A 173 20.62 -2.69 -5.00
N ARG A 174 21.46 -3.15 -4.06
CA ARG A 174 21.65 -2.46 -2.77
C ARG A 174 22.17 -1.04 -2.95
N ASN A 175 23.11 -0.82 -3.88
CA ASN A 175 23.63 0.52 -4.16
C ASN A 175 22.53 1.45 -4.65
N ARG A 176 21.65 1.00 -5.57
CA ARG A 176 20.50 1.79 -6.04
C ARG A 176 19.54 2.12 -4.90
N TYR A 177 19.27 1.18 -4.01
CA TYR A 177 18.40 1.45 -2.85
C TYR A 177 19.08 2.40 -1.86
N ALA A 178 20.41 2.35 -1.71
CA ALA A 178 21.16 3.32 -0.91
C ALA A 178 21.08 4.74 -1.51
N ILE A 179 21.09 4.88 -2.84
CA ILE A 179 20.84 6.16 -3.51
C ILE A 179 19.47 6.71 -3.12
N LEU A 180 18.40 5.89 -3.17
CA LEU A 180 17.04 6.29 -2.81
C LEU A 180 16.87 6.67 -1.33
N GLN A 181 17.77 6.21 -0.45
CA GLN A 181 17.75 6.57 0.98
C GLN A 181 18.27 7.98 1.27
N GLN A 182 18.93 8.63 0.33
CA GLN A 182 19.46 9.98 0.51
C GLN A 182 18.29 10.97 0.59
N THR A 183 18.14 11.64 1.73
CA THR A 183 17.03 12.56 2.00
C THR A 183 17.35 14.02 1.75
N ASP A 184 18.62 14.32 1.55
CA ASP A 184 19.19 15.65 1.26
C ASP A 184 19.17 15.99 -0.25
N LYS A 185 18.77 15.02 -1.10
CA LYS A 185 18.73 15.18 -2.55
C LYS A 185 17.29 15.29 -3.08
N THR A 186 17.16 16.10 -4.12
CA THR A 186 15.90 16.21 -4.87
C THR A 186 15.64 14.95 -5.71
N PRO A 187 14.41 14.67 -6.13
CA PRO A 187 14.10 13.57 -7.03
C PRO A 187 14.94 13.60 -8.33
N GLU A 188 15.19 14.79 -8.89
CA GLU A 188 15.97 14.98 -10.10
C GLU A 188 17.45 14.63 -9.90
N GLU A 189 18.01 14.95 -8.74
CA GLU A 189 19.40 14.57 -8.39
C GLU A 189 19.52 13.06 -8.21
N LEU A 190 18.54 12.43 -7.53
CA LEU A 190 18.46 10.98 -7.39
C LEU A 190 18.32 10.27 -8.74
N GLN A 191 17.52 10.82 -9.67
CA GLN A 191 17.39 10.30 -11.03
C GLN A 191 18.71 10.30 -11.77
N LYS A 192 19.49 11.39 -11.69
CA LYS A 192 20.80 11.48 -12.32
C LYS A 192 21.77 10.43 -11.77
N GLU A 193 21.80 10.23 -10.46
CA GLU A 193 22.67 9.23 -9.82
C GLU A 193 22.26 7.80 -10.18
N LEU A 194 20.95 7.50 -10.15
CA LEU A 194 20.44 6.20 -10.54
C LEU A 194 20.72 5.91 -12.01
N TYR A 195 20.56 6.91 -12.88
CA TYR A 195 20.86 6.76 -14.30
C TYR A 195 22.34 6.47 -14.51
N ALA A 196 23.25 7.21 -13.85
CA ALA A 196 24.68 6.98 -13.92
C ALA A 196 25.06 5.58 -13.39
N ASP A 197 24.43 5.11 -12.28
CA ASP A 197 24.67 3.77 -11.74
C ASP A 197 24.21 2.67 -12.70
N VAL A 198 23.01 2.79 -13.25
CA VAL A 198 22.44 1.79 -14.16
C VAL A 198 23.24 1.70 -15.45
N THR A 199 23.62 2.84 -16.03
CA THR A 199 24.30 2.90 -17.33
C THR A 199 25.80 2.56 -17.24
N LYS A 200 26.40 2.58 -16.05
CA LYS A 200 27.82 2.29 -15.85
C LYS A 200 28.29 0.94 -16.39
N THR A 201 27.41 -0.05 -16.43
CA THR A 201 27.73 -1.41 -16.86
C THR A 201 27.14 -1.77 -18.22
N MET A 202 26.54 -0.81 -18.92
CA MET A 202 25.89 -1.03 -20.21
C MET A 202 26.90 -0.95 -21.36
N SER A 203 26.65 -1.73 -22.41
CA SER A 203 27.45 -1.68 -23.64
C SER A 203 27.13 -0.40 -24.45
N PRO A 204 28.06 0.04 -25.33
CA PRO A 204 27.79 1.15 -26.23
C PRO A 204 26.55 0.96 -27.12
N GLU A 205 26.21 -0.28 -27.50
CA GLU A 205 25.03 -0.62 -28.28
C GLU A 205 23.76 -0.41 -27.46
N GLN A 206 23.73 -0.88 -26.21
CA GLN A 206 22.61 -0.67 -25.28
C GLN A 206 22.36 0.82 -25.01
N LEU A 207 23.44 1.61 -24.88
CA LEU A 207 23.33 3.07 -24.67
C LEU A 207 22.82 3.82 -25.91
N LYS A 208 22.88 3.23 -27.10
CA LYS A 208 22.31 3.79 -28.34
C LYS A 208 20.89 3.33 -28.63
N ASP A 209 20.42 2.28 -27.96
CA ASP A 209 19.04 1.79 -28.13
C ASP A 209 18.05 2.69 -27.39
N LEU A 210 17.30 3.48 -28.14
CA LEU A 210 16.33 4.43 -27.60
C LEU A 210 15.26 3.75 -26.76
N ASN A 211 14.82 2.54 -27.10
CA ASN A 211 13.81 1.81 -26.35
C ASN A 211 14.36 1.44 -24.95
N THR A 212 15.58 0.92 -24.90
CA THR A 212 16.26 0.61 -23.63
C THR A 212 16.41 1.85 -22.76
N ILE A 213 16.84 2.98 -23.31
CA ILE A 213 16.99 4.24 -22.58
C ILE A 213 15.66 4.77 -22.07
N GLN A 214 14.59 4.69 -22.87
CA GLN A 214 13.24 5.10 -22.44
C GLN A 214 12.72 4.23 -21.28
N GLN A 215 12.91 2.91 -21.36
CA GLN A 215 12.51 2.00 -20.29
C GLN A 215 13.26 2.30 -18.97
N ILE A 216 14.58 2.50 -19.04
CA ILE A 216 15.40 2.87 -17.89
C ILE A 216 14.91 4.19 -17.27
N SER A 217 14.68 5.20 -18.11
CA SER A 217 14.20 6.52 -17.65
C SER A 217 12.85 6.43 -16.99
N ALA A 218 11.90 5.67 -17.56
CA ALA A 218 10.58 5.44 -16.98
C ALA A 218 10.66 4.71 -15.64
N GLN A 219 11.50 3.68 -15.54
CA GLN A 219 11.73 2.95 -14.29
C GLN A 219 12.32 3.86 -13.21
N ILE A 220 13.34 4.64 -13.54
CA ILE A 220 13.98 5.58 -12.60
C ILE A 220 12.96 6.64 -12.15
N SER A 221 12.16 7.19 -13.06
CA SER A 221 11.09 8.13 -12.72
C SER A 221 10.08 7.53 -11.73
N SER A 222 9.68 6.28 -11.95
CA SER A 222 8.80 5.55 -11.02
C SER A 222 9.44 5.35 -9.65
N MET A 223 10.74 4.98 -9.59
CA MET A 223 11.48 4.78 -8.34
C MET A 223 11.73 6.08 -7.57
N THR A 224 11.63 7.22 -8.20
CA THR A 224 11.78 8.54 -7.57
C THR A 224 10.46 9.28 -7.39
N SER A 225 9.33 8.60 -7.62
CA SER A 225 8.01 9.15 -7.31
C SER A 225 7.87 9.42 -5.81
N PRO A 226 7.05 10.39 -5.39
CA PRO A 226 6.84 10.72 -3.97
C PRO A 226 6.43 9.50 -3.15
N TRP A 227 5.51 8.68 -3.68
CA TRP A 227 5.07 7.46 -3.02
C TRP A 227 6.21 6.46 -2.82
N TYR A 228 6.99 6.17 -3.90
CA TYR A 228 8.03 5.15 -3.84
C TYR A 228 9.18 5.57 -2.91
N LEU A 229 9.59 6.84 -2.95
CA LEU A 229 10.60 7.37 -2.04
C LEU A 229 10.14 7.30 -0.57
N HIS A 230 8.89 7.66 -0.30
CA HIS A 230 8.33 7.54 1.05
C HIS A 230 8.30 6.06 1.50
N PHE A 231 7.81 5.16 0.65
CA PHE A 231 7.75 3.73 0.93
C PHE A 231 9.16 3.14 1.22
N MET A 232 10.16 3.46 0.41
CA MET A 232 11.52 2.96 0.57
C MET A 232 12.19 3.42 1.87
N ARG A 233 11.87 4.63 2.33
CA ARG A 233 12.47 5.28 3.50
C ARG A 233 11.72 4.98 4.80
N TYR A 234 10.45 4.68 4.71
CA TYR A 234 9.60 4.44 5.88
C TYR A 234 9.94 3.12 6.58
N ASP A 235 10.09 3.18 7.90
CA ASP A 235 10.31 2.00 8.76
C ASP A 235 9.06 1.72 9.61
N PRO A 236 8.17 0.81 9.15
CA PRO A 236 6.96 0.47 9.91
C PRO A 236 7.26 -0.14 11.29
N GLY A 237 8.43 -0.72 11.49
CA GLY A 237 8.84 -1.28 12.78
C GLY A 237 8.91 -0.25 13.91
N GLN A 238 9.16 1.03 13.58
CA GLN A 238 9.14 2.13 14.56
C GLN A 238 7.71 2.48 14.99
N ASP A 239 6.76 2.39 14.09
CA ASP A 239 5.36 2.68 14.39
C ASP A 239 4.67 1.50 15.07
N LEU A 240 4.94 0.27 14.62
CA LEU A 240 4.42 -0.95 15.26
C LEU A 240 4.72 -1.01 16.76
N LYS A 241 5.90 -0.57 17.20
CA LYS A 241 6.28 -0.50 18.62
C LYS A 241 5.44 0.49 19.43
N LYS A 242 4.78 1.44 18.78
CA LYS A 242 3.99 2.52 19.42
C LYS A 242 2.49 2.24 19.41
N LEU A 243 2.03 1.22 18.70
CA LEU A 243 0.61 0.87 18.63
C LEU A 243 0.07 0.48 20.01
N LYS A 244 -1.15 0.92 20.27
CA LYS A 244 -1.88 0.61 21.52
C LYS A 244 -2.98 -0.44 21.33
N CYS A 245 -3.27 -0.79 20.08
CA CYS A 245 -4.27 -1.78 19.72
C CYS A 245 -3.63 -3.11 19.30
N PRO A 246 -4.36 -4.23 19.39
CA PRO A 246 -3.91 -5.51 18.86
C PRO A 246 -3.74 -5.46 17.34
N VAL A 247 -2.75 -6.19 16.83
CA VAL A 247 -2.48 -6.36 15.40
C VAL A 247 -2.54 -7.84 15.04
N LEU A 248 -3.34 -8.18 14.03
CA LEU A 248 -3.33 -9.48 13.39
C LEU A 248 -2.59 -9.36 12.06
N ALA A 249 -1.46 -10.05 11.92
CA ALA A 249 -0.71 -10.14 10.67
C ALA A 249 -0.99 -11.49 9.98
N LEU A 250 -1.38 -11.43 8.71
CA LEU A 250 -1.69 -12.60 7.88
C LEU A 250 -0.86 -12.54 6.60
N ASN A 251 -0.09 -13.60 6.34
CA ASN A 251 0.68 -13.77 5.11
C ASN A 251 0.43 -15.14 4.49
N GLY A 252 0.39 -15.21 3.17
CA GLY A 252 0.33 -16.46 2.44
C GLY A 252 1.65 -17.23 2.55
N LYS A 253 1.61 -18.57 2.73
CA LYS A 253 2.84 -19.41 2.76
C LYS A 253 3.63 -19.38 1.44
N LYS A 254 2.98 -19.03 0.34
CA LYS A 254 3.57 -18.94 -1.01
C LYS A 254 3.77 -17.50 -1.47
N ASP A 255 3.53 -16.55 -0.58
CA ASP A 255 3.74 -15.14 -0.87
C ASP A 255 5.24 -14.86 -0.99
N ILE A 256 5.62 -14.29 -2.13
CA ILE A 256 7.00 -13.93 -2.47
C ILE A 256 7.18 -12.44 -2.69
N GLN A 257 6.16 -11.65 -2.36
CA GLN A 257 6.14 -10.20 -2.47
C GLN A 257 6.40 -9.49 -1.13
#